data_ebb105609280cacbed69d4bd0a4e8726
#
_entry.id   ebb105609280cacbed69d4bd0a4e8726
#
_cell.length_a   1.000
_cell.length_b   1.000
_cell.length_c   1.000
_cell.angle_alpha   90.00
_cell.angle_beta   90.00
_cell.angle_gamma   90.00
#
_symmetry.space_group_name_H-M   'P 1'
#
loop_
_entity.id
_entity.type
_entity.pdbx_description
1 polymer ?
#
loop_
_entity_poly.entity_id
_entity_poly.type
_entity_poly.pdbx_seq_one_letter_code
_entity_poly.pdbx_strand_id
1 'polypeptide(L)'
;MMKKVGIDSIAYYVPSLYVDIEELAIKRDIPPKKLINGLGLKKMATPDYDEDSASIAANSLFRLIKENNINPTEVGRVYLGTESGVDASKPTSSYVVEILEEVFAKQYGERCFKNCDIVDLTFACAGAVDALQNCCDWVRNGKNRKAIVIASDIAKYELNSTGEYTQGAGSVSMLICDDPSIISFNGSWGVSTKGIGDFFKPRRLFKKSNILIEAAKLLKQELSSSEAETILDGADSKFWSDSNDLIEVYKEEPIFEGQFSNESYKERVYEALENFNEQNERDVLNEW
;
A
#
# COMPACT_ATOMS: atom_id res chain seq x y z
N MET A 1 3.86 34.49 -11.71
CA MET A 1 3.00 33.76 -10.78
C MET A 1 3.40 32.29 -10.81
N MET A 2 3.50 31.65 -9.67
CA MET A 2 3.75 30.22 -9.61
C MET A 2 2.55 29.46 -10.19
N LYS A 3 2.79 28.45 -11.00
CA LYS A 3 1.74 27.64 -11.63
C LYS A 3 0.92 26.92 -10.55
N LYS A 4 -0.40 27.04 -10.56
CA LYS A 4 -1.28 26.26 -9.68
C LYS A 4 -1.24 24.81 -10.13
N VAL A 5 -0.92 23.90 -9.25
CA VAL A 5 -0.88 22.45 -9.48
C VAL A 5 -1.53 21.75 -8.32
N GLY A 6 -2.28 20.72 -8.58
CA GLY A 6 -2.93 19.95 -7.52
C GLY A 6 -3.86 18.87 -8.04
N ILE A 7 -4.83 18.49 -7.20
CA ILE A 7 -5.80 17.43 -7.49
C ILE A 7 -7.00 18.05 -8.23
N ASP A 8 -7.27 17.54 -9.42
CA ASP A 8 -8.39 17.94 -10.26
C ASP A 8 -9.61 17.03 -10.07
N SER A 9 -9.39 15.74 -10.03
CA SER A 9 -10.46 14.76 -9.85
C SER A 9 -9.98 13.56 -9.03
N ILE A 10 -10.92 12.90 -8.36
CA ILE A 10 -10.68 11.75 -7.49
C ILE A 10 -11.74 10.68 -7.78
N ALA A 11 -11.30 9.43 -7.82
CA ALA A 11 -12.18 8.28 -7.79
C ALA A 11 -11.63 7.23 -6.81
N TYR A 12 -12.50 6.36 -6.32
CA TYR A 12 -12.12 5.32 -5.37
C TYR A 12 -12.78 3.98 -5.70
N TYR A 13 -12.19 2.93 -5.20
CA TYR A 13 -12.76 1.59 -5.20
C TYR A 13 -12.60 0.96 -3.82
N VAL A 14 -13.66 0.30 -3.36
CA VAL A 14 -13.67 -0.47 -2.12
C VAL A 14 -14.27 -1.84 -2.47
N PRO A 15 -13.64 -2.95 -2.08
CA PRO A 15 -14.21 -4.29 -2.24
C PRO A 15 -15.62 -4.42 -1.69
N SER A 16 -16.41 -5.31 -2.28
CA SER A 16 -17.81 -5.51 -1.90
C SER A 16 -17.99 -6.30 -0.61
N LEU A 17 -17.02 -7.17 -0.31
CA LEU A 17 -17.01 -7.97 0.91
C LEU A 17 -16.55 -7.11 2.11
N TYR A 18 -17.09 -7.43 3.27
CA TYR A 18 -16.69 -6.76 4.51
C TYR A 18 -16.93 -7.64 5.73
N VAL A 19 -16.16 -7.36 6.77
CA VAL A 19 -16.41 -7.86 8.13
C VAL A 19 -17.19 -6.79 8.89
N ASP A 20 -18.29 -7.18 9.53
CA ASP A 20 -19.02 -6.28 10.43
C ASP A 20 -18.27 -6.10 11.74
N ILE A 21 -18.04 -4.85 12.13
CA ILE A 21 -17.22 -4.53 13.31
C ILE A 21 -17.91 -4.88 14.63
N GLU A 22 -19.25 -4.84 14.67
CA GLU A 22 -19.98 -5.24 15.87
C GLU A 22 -19.86 -6.75 16.10
N GLU A 23 -20.02 -7.54 15.03
CA GLU A 23 -19.84 -8.99 15.09
C GLU A 23 -18.41 -9.39 15.44
N LEU A 24 -17.42 -8.70 14.86
CA LEU A 24 -16.00 -8.91 15.18
C LEU A 24 -15.72 -8.61 16.67
N ALA A 25 -16.22 -7.47 17.17
CA ALA A 25 -16.04 -7.08 18.57
C ALA A 25 -16.61 -8.14 19.52
N ILE A 26 -17.83 -8.65 19.25
CA ILE A 26 -18.44 -9.71 20.04
C ILE A 26 -17.55 -10.98 20.03
N LYS A 27 -17.05 -11.38 18.85
CA LYS A 27 -16.16 -12.55 18.70
C LYS A 27 -14.81 -12.42 19.42
N ARG A 28 -14.39 -11.19 19.72
CA ARG A 28 -13.13 -10.87 20.39
C ARG A 28 -13.30 -10.45 21.85
N ASP A 29 -14.51 -10.58 22.42
CA ASP A 29 -14.84 -10.14 23.78
C ASP A 29 -14.52 -8.64 24.03
N ILE A 30 -14.63 -7.81 22.99
CA ILE A 30 -14.45 -6.37 23.04
C ILE A 30 -15.83 -5.69 23.10
N PRO A 31 -16.05 -4.72 24.00
CA PRO A 31 -17.30 -3.96 23.96
C PRO A 31 -17.49 -3.25 22.60
N PRO A 32 -18.57 -3.54 21.83
CA PRO A 32 -18.74 -2.98 20.47
C PRO A 32 -18.67 -1.45 20.42
N LYS A 33 -19.21 -0.79 21.44
CA LYS A 33 -19.21 0.68 21.56
C LYS A 33 -17.78 1.27 21.52
N LYS A 34 -16.78 0.53 22.00
CA LYS A 34 -15.37 0.98 21.96
C LYS A 34 -14.88 1.14 20.53
N LEU A 35 -15.22 0.22 19.64
CA LEU A 35 -14.83 0.27 18.22
C LEU A 35 -15.73 1.19 17.40
N ILE A 36 -17.04 1.11 17.60
CA ILE A 36 -18.03 1.88 16.82
C ILE A 36 -17.99 3.36 17.19
N ASN A 37 -18.06 3.69 18.49
CA ASN A 37 -18.13 5.09 18.94
C ASN A 37 -16.73 5.68 19.18
N GLY A 38 -15.78 4.86 19.69
CA GLY A 38 -14.43 5.33 20.00
C GLY A 38 -13.56 5.51 18.75
N LEU A 39 -13.66 4.61 17.77
CA LEU A 39 -12.86 4.65 16.54
C LEU A 39 -13.68 4.99 15.29
N GLY A 40 -15.00 5.08 15.39
CA GLY A 40 -15.86 5.38 14.25
C GLY A 40 -16.03 4.24 13.25
N LEU A 41 -15.60 3.03 13.60
CA LEU A 41 -15.60 1.87 12.71
C LEU A 41 -16.98 1.22 12.65
N LYS A 42 -17.42 0.85 11.45
CA LYS A 42 -18.68 0.12 11.22
C LYS A 42 -18.47 -1.16 10.43
N LYS A 43 -17.71 -1.08 9.35
CA LYS A 43 -17.42 -2.17 8.44
C LYS A 43 -15.95 -2.11 8.04
N MET A 44 -15.35 -3.25 7.89
CA MET A 44 -13.97 -3.43 7.46
C MET A 44 -14.00 -4.15 6.11
N ALA A 45 -13.73 -3.42 5.02
CA ALA A 45 -13.70 -4.00 3.68
C ALA A 45 -12.59 -5.05 3.59
N THR A 46 -12.90 -6.16 2.95
CA THR A 46 -11.95 -7.25 2.70
C THR A 46 -11.97 -7.61 1.23
N PRO A 47 -10.81 -7.90 0.60
CA PRO A 47 -10.78 -8.31 -0.79
C PRO A 47 -11.48 -9.66 -0.97
N ASP A 48 -12.05 -9.89 -2.16
CA ASP A 48 -12.48 -11.21 -2.59
C ASP A 48 -11.25 -12.06 -2.94
N TYR A 49 -11.45 -13.35 -3.23
CA TYR A 49 -10.36 -14.29 -3.49
C TYR A 49 -9.54 -13.95 -4.76
N ASP A 50 -10.10 -13.19 -5.68
CA ASP A 50 -9.49 -12.75 -6.94
C ASP A 50 -9.10 -11.25 -6.94
N GLU A 51 -9.19 -10.59 -5.79
CA GLU A 51 -8.78 -9.21 -5.62
C GLU A 51 -7.41 -9.10 -4.92
N ASP A 52 -6.54 -8.28 -5.49
CA ASP A 52 -5.26 -7.86 -4.91
C ASP A 52 -5.10 -6.32 -5.00
N SER A 53 -3.99 -5.79 -4.49
CA SER A 53 -3.75 -4.33 -4.52
C SER A 53 -3.65 -3.76 -5.95
N ALA A 54 -3.27 -4.56 -6.94
CA ALA A 54 -3.23 -4.14 -8.33
C ALA A 54 -4.63 -4.07 -8.95
N SER A 55 -5.46 -5.10 -8.75
CA SER A 55 -6.82 -5.16 -9.29
C SER A 55 -7.73 -4.09 -8.67
N ILE A 56 -7.65 -3.84 -7.35
CA ILE A 56 -8.42 -2.76 -6.72
C ILE A 56 -7.93 -1.38 -7.16
N ALA A 57 -6.61 -1.21 -7.41
CA ALA A 57 -6.04 0.01 -7.99
C ALA A 57 -6.53 0.23 -9.42
N ALA A 58 -6.56 -0.82 -10.24
CA ALA A 58 -7.08 -0.75 -11.61
C ALA A 58 -8.55 -0.31 -11.63
N ASN A 59 -9.37 -0.81 -10.70
CA ASN A 59 -10.77 -0.42 -10.57
C ASN A 59 -10.93 1.07 -10.21
N SER A 60 -10.15 1.60 -9.27
CA SER A 60 -10.21 3.03 -8.93
C SER A 60 -9.75 3.91 -10.09
N LEU A 61 -8.67 3.52 -10.79
CA LEU A 61 -8.17 4.25 -11.96
C LEU A 61 -9.11 4.15 -13.16
N PHE A 62 -9.73 2.99 -13.38
CA PHE A 62 -10.78 2.84 -14.39
C PHE A 62 -11.92 3.84 -14.20
N ARG A 63 -12.43 3.93 -12.94
CA ARG A 63 -13.47 4.90 -12.59
C ARG A 63 -13.01 6.33 -12.82
N LEU A 64 -11.81 6.68 -12.35
CA LEU A 64 -11.25 8.02 -12.56
C LEU A 64 -11.24 8.42 -14.02
N ILE A 65 -10.75 7.53 -14.90
CA ILE A 65 -10.66 7.77 -16.34
C ILE A 65 -12.06 7.90 -16.97
N LYS A 66 -12.97 7.00 -16.62
CA LYS A 66 -14.33 6.96 -17.21
C LYS A 66 -15.18 8.15 -16.76
N GLU A 67 -15.24 8.42 -15.48
CA GLU A 67 -16.10 9.45 -14.89
C GLU A 67 -15.66 10.87 -15.28
N ASN A 68 -14.36 11.07 -15.52
CA ASN A 68 -13.79 12.38 -15.85
C ASN A 68 -13.33 12.50 -17.32
N ASN A 69 -13.65 11.52 -18.19
CA ASN A 69 -13.28 11.54 -19.60
C ASN A 69 -11.78 11.80 -19.85
N ILE A 70 -10.92 11.22 -19.00
CA ILE A 70 -9.47 11.38 -19.11
C ILE A 70 -8.98 10.57 -20.31
N ASN A 71 -8.19 11.19 -21.18
CA ASN A 71 -7.49 10.48 -22.25
C ASN A 71 -6.20 9.84 -21.68
N PRO A 72 -6.10 8.50 -21.57
CA PRO A 72 -4.91 7.86 -21.00
C PRO A 72 -3.63 8.12 -21.79
N THR A 73 -3.72 8.43 -23.09
CA THR A 73 -2.54 8.75 -23.92
C THR A 73 -1.88 10.08 -23.54
N GLU A 74 -2.56 10.92 -22.75
CA GLU A 74 -2.06 12.21 -22.26
C GLU A 74 -1.45 12.09 -20.85
N VAL A 75 -1.60 10.93 -20.20
CA VAL A 75 -1.05 10.68 -18.86
C VAL A 75 0.43 10.34 -18.97
N GLY A 76 1.27 11.15 -18.36
CA GLY A 76 2.72 10.97 -18.43
C GLY A 76 3.32 10.29 -17.19
N ARG A 77 2.56 10.18 -16.08
CA ARG A 77 2.95 9.45 -14.87
C ARG A 77 1.77 8.74 -14.23
N VAL A 78 2.00 7.50 -13.75
CA VAL A 78 1.14 6.78 -12.81
C VAL A 78 2.01 6.31 -11.66
N TYR A 79 1.94 6.98 -10.51
CA TYR A 79 2.69 6.64 -9.31
C TYR A 79 1.76 6.07 -8.25
N LEU A 80 2.15 4.95 -7.68
CA LEU A 80 1.34 4.20 -6.73
C LEU A 80 2.04 4.12 -5.38
N GLY A 81 1.37 4.55 -4.32
CA GLY A 81 1.79 4.35 -2.94
C GLY A 81 1.09 3.14 -2.34
N THR A 82 1.86 2.20 -1.79
CA THR A 82 1.34 0.96 -1.20
C THR A 82 2.29 0.35 -0.17
N GLU A 83 1.71 -0.37 0.80
CA GLU A 83 2.42 -1.33 1.65
C GLU A 83 2.10 -2.79 1.28
N SER A 84 1.24 -2.99 0.28
CA SER A 84 0.69 -4.28 -0.14
C SER A 84 1.06 -4.61 -1.60
N GLY A 85 2.28 -4.23 -2.03
CA GLY A 85 2.75 -4.48 -3.39
C GLY A 85 2.69 -5.96 -3.77
N VAL A 86 2.29 -6.25 -5.02
CA VAL A 86 2.11 -7.62 -5.51
C VAL A 86 3.41 -8.27 -6.00
N ASP A 87 4.46 -7.47 -6.18
CA ASP A 87 5.73 -7.92 -6.73
C ASP A 87 6.91 -7.24 -6.01
N ALA A 88 8.01 -7.96 -5.84
CA ALA A 88 9.21 -7.44 -5.20
C ALA A 88 10.24 -6.88 -6.20
N SER A 89 9.98 -6.96 -7.51
CA SER A 89 10.89 -6.58 -8.60
C SER A 89 10.28 -5.56 -9.56
N LYS A 90 9.03 -5.77 -9.95
CA LYS A 90 8.27 -4.84 -10.79
C LYS A 90 7.32 -3.98 -9.94
N PRO A 91 7.05 -2.74 -10.33
CA PRO A 91 6.05 -1.95 -9.62
C PRO A 91 4.63 -2.53 -9.83
N THR A 92 3.81 -2.52 -8.79
CA THR A 92 2.39 -2.89 -8.83
C THR A 92 1.63 -2.06 -9.87
N SER A 93 2.00 -0.79 -10.04
CA SER A 93 1.47 0.08 -11.09
C SER A 93 1.67 -0.45 -12.51
N SER A 94 2.63 -1.35 -12.77
CA SER A 94 2.80 -1.99 -14.08
C SER A 94 1.67 -2.95 -14.41
N TYR A 95 1.18 -3.69 -13.42
CA TYR A 95 0.01 -4.57 -13.57
C TYR A 95 -1.28 -3.76 -13.75
N VAL A 96 -1.42 -2.65 -13.02
CA VAL A 96 -2.54 -1.71 -13.18
C VAL A 96 -2.62 -1.18 -14.61
N VAL A 97 -1.49 -0.74 -15.16
CA VAL A 97 -1.41 -0.22 -16.53
C VAL A 97 -1.73 -1.32 -17.55
N GLU A 98 -1.20 -2.53 -17.38
CA GLU A 98 -1.48 -3.67 -18.27
C GLU A 98 -2.98 -3.97 -18.34
N ILE A 99 -3.66 -4.10 -17.20
CA ILE A 99 -5.11 -4.31 -17.12
C ILE A 99 -5.88 -3.22 -17.86
N LEU A 100 -5.49 -1.95 -17.66
CA LEU A 100 -6.22 -0.84 -18.28
C LEU A 100 -5.90 -0.65 -19.77
N GLU A 101 -4.71 -1.00 -20.24
CA GLU A 101 -4.40 -1.04 -21.67
C GLU A 101 -5.31 -2.03 -22.40
N GLU A 102 -5.56 -3.22 -21.84
CA GLU A 102 -6.51 -4.18 -22.40
C GLU A 102 -7.94 -3.63 -22.43
N VAL A 103 -8.41 -3.05 -21.33
CA VAL A 103 -9.75 -2.50 -21.20
C VAL A 103 -10.00 -1.34 -22.19
N PHE A 104 -9.00 -0.48 -22.37
CA PHE A 104 -9.12 0.72 -23.18
C PHE A 104 -8.63 0.57 -24.62
N ALA A 105 -8.11 -0.61 -25.02
CA ALA A 105 -7.55 -0.86 -26.34
C ALA A 105 -8.49 -0.46 -27.51
N LYS A 106 -9.78 -0.76 -27.40
CA LYS A 106 -10.77 -0.43 -28.43
C LYS A 106 -11.03 1.08 -28.56
N GLN A 107 -10.89 1.84 -27.49
CA GLN A 107 -11.22 3.28 -27.47
C GLN A 107 -10.00 4.15 -27.77
N TYR A 108 -8.83 3.80 -27.25
CA TYR A 108 -7.61 4.62 -27.30
C TYR A 108 -6.44 3.96 -28.03
N GLY A 109 -6.64 2.74 -28.56
CA GLY A 109 -5.62 1.91 -29.20
C GLY A 109 -4.82 1.08 -28.19
N GLU A 110 -4.11 0.08 -28.70
CA GLU A 110 -3.18 -0.72 -27.92
C GLU A 110 -2.07 0.16 -27.33
N ARG A 111 -1.63 -0.17 -26.12
CA ARG A 111 -0.56 0.56 -25.43
C ARG A 111 -0.86 2.06 -25.22
N CYS A 112 -2.09 2.37 -24.77
CA CYS A 112 -2.50 3.76 -24.53
C CYS A 112 -1.71 4.48 -23.41
N PHE A 113 -0.98 3.75 -22.58
CA PHE A 113 -0.04 4.29 -21.58
C PHE A 113 1.44 4.17 -21.98
N LYS A 114 1.78 3.87 -23.24
CA LYS A 114 3.16 3.59 -23.71
C LYS A 114 4.23 4.65 -23.35
N ASN A 115 3.82 5.88 -23.13
CA ASN A 115 4.72 7.00 -22.80
C ASN A 115 4.56 7.43 -21.32
N CYS A 116 3.96 6.59 -20.50
CA CYS A 116 3.74 6.85 -19.10
C CYS A 116 4.88 6.29 -18.26
N ASP A 117 5.45 7.10 -17.39
CA ASP A 117 6.40 6.68 -16.35
C ASP A 117 5.63 6.09 -15.18
N ILE A 118 6.02 4.90 -14.72
CA ILE A 118 5.31 4.15 -13.67
C ILE A 118 6.27 3.75 -12.55
N VAL A 119 5.89 4.04 -11.30
CA VAL A 119 6.68 3.73 -10.10
C VAL A 119 5.78 3.43 -8.93
N ASP A 120 6.20 2.48 -8.09
CA ASP A 120 5.64 2.31 -6.75
C ASP A 120 6.51 3.00 -5.70
N LEU A 121 5.86 3.64 -4.72
CA LEU A 121 6.49 4.17 -3.53
C LEU A 121 6.04 3.35 -2.33
N THR A 122 6.95 2.52 -1.82
CA THR A 122 6.69 1.66 -0.66
C THR A 122 7.06 2.41 0.62
N PHE A 123 6.08 3.03 1.23
CA PHE A 123 6.25 3.69 2.53
C PHE A 123 4.94 3.64 3.32
N ALA A 124 4.47 2.44 3.63
CA ALA A 124 3.23 2.21 4.37
C ALA A 124 2.12 3.23 3.96
N CYS A 125 1.47 3.89 4.92
CA CYS A 125 0.41 4.87 4.66
C CYS A 125 0.90 6.16 3.97
N ALA A 126 2.21 6.46 3.96
CA ALA A 126 2.76 7.72 3.44
C ALA A 126 3.17 7.67 1.96
N GLY A 127 3.32 6.49 1.37
CA GLY A 127 3.81 6.35 -0.01
C GLY A 127 3.03 7.16 -1.06
N ALA A 128 1.71 7.25 -0.92
CA ALA A 128 0.89 8.06 -1.82
C ALA A 128 1.08 9.57 -1.63
N VAL A 129 1.48 10.02 -0.45
CA VAL A 129 1.80 11.45 -0.20
C VAL A 129 3.10 11.82 -0.90
N ASP A 130 4.11 10.95 -0.84
CA ASP A 130 5.36 11.13 -1.59
C ASP A 130 5.13 11.08 -3.10
N ALA A 131 4.26 10.17 -3.57
CA ALA A 131 3.83 10.11 -4.97
C ALA A 131 3.16 11.42 -5.40
N LEU A 132 2.29 11.99 -4.54
CA LEU A 132 1.60 13.25 -4.79
C LEU A 132 2.59 14.41 -4.92
N GLN A 133 3.54 14.54 -4.01
CA GLN A 133 4.59 15.55 -4.08
C GLN A 133 5.38 15.46 -5.39
N ASN A 134 5.89 14.26 -5.70
CA ASN A 134 6.65 14.00 -6.92
C ASN A 134 5.86 14.31 -8.21
N CYS A 135 4.58 13.97 -8.25
CA CYS A 135 3.72 14.26 -9.39
C CYS A 135 3.41 15.75 -9.51
N CYS A 136 3.12 16.44 -8.39
CA CYS A 136 2.91 17.89 -8.40
C CYS A 136 4.14 18.65 -8.91
N ASP A 137 5.34 18.29 -8.46
CA ASP A 137 6.58 18.92 -8.89
C ASP A 137 6.87 18.67 -10.37
N TRP A 138 6.60 17.46 -10.86
CA TRP A 138 6.75 17.15 -12.27
C TRP A 138 5.75 17.92 -13.15
N VAL A 139 4.49 18.04 -12.73
CA VAL A 139 3.47 18.83 -13.44
C VAL A 139 3.83 20.31 -13.43
N ARG A 140 4.32 20.84 -12.29
CA ARG A 140 4.71 22.25 -12.14
C ARG A 140 5.83 22.63 -13.11
N ASN A 141 6.76 21.71 -13.34
CA ASN A 141 7.94 21.93 -14.20
C ASN A 141 7.70 21.61 -15.69
N GLY A 142 6.46 21.46 -16.14
CA GLY A 142 6.15 21.17 -17.54
C GLY A 142 4.91 21.89 -18.06
N LYS A 143 4.60 21.69 -19.34
CA LYS A 143 3.39 22.24 -19.98
C LYS A 143 2.40 21.10 -20.25
N ASN A 144 1.13 21.32 -19.90
CA ASN A 144 0.02 20.38 -20.15
C ASN A 144 0.31 18.96 -19.66
N ARG A 145 1.04 18.82 -18.56
CA ARG A 145 1.35 17.51 -17.96
C ARG A 145 0.19 17.04 -17.10
N LYS A 146 -0.14 15.77 -17.23
CA LYS A 146 -1.11 15.06 -16.38
C LYS A 146 -0.42 13.88 -15.73
N ALA A 147 -0.57 13.75 -14.43
CA ALA A 147 -0.10 12.60 -13.66
C ALA A 147 -1.27 12.00 -12.89
N ILE A 148 -1.15 10.73 -12.57
CA ILE A 148 -2.09 10.01 -11.70
C ILE A 148 -1.33 9.51 -10.48
N VAL A 149 -1.89 9.75 -9.32
CA VAL A 149 -1.43 9.18 -8.05
C VAL A 149 -2.47 8.19 -7.58
N ILE A 150 -2.02 7.01 -7.21
CA ILE A 150 -2.86 5.94 -6.68
C ILE A 150 -2.40 5.62 -5.25
N ALA A 151 -3.32 5.54 -4.30
CA ALA A 151 -3.13 4.88 -3.03
C ALA A 151 -3.93 3.58 -3.06
N SER A 152 -3.30 2.43 -2.87
CA SER A 152 -3.97 1.14 -2.95
C SER A 152 -3.37 0.16 -1.94
N ASP A 153 -4.19 -0.30 -0.99
CA ASP A 153 -3.73 -1.20 0.05
C ASP A 153 -4.76 -2.26 0.42
N ILE A 154 -4.22 -3.40 0.83
CA ILE A 154 -4.90 -4.45 1.57
C ILE A 154 -4.15 -4.56 2.90
N ALA A 155 -4.59 -3.77 3.89
CA ALA A 155 -3.96 -3.74 5.20
C ALA A 155 -4.37 -4.98 5.99
N LYS A 156 -3.38 -5.78 6.38
CA LYS A 156 -3.55 -7.00 7.18
C LYS A 156 -2.79 -6.86 8.48
N TYR A 157 -3.41 -7.28 9.57
CA TYR A 157 -2.83 -7.33 10.89
C TYR A 157 -3.00 -8.71 11.51
N GLU A 158 -2.17 -9.05 12.49
CA GLU A 158 -2.28 -10.32 13.20
C GLU A 158 -3.63 -10.46 13.88
N LEU A 159 -4.28 -11.61 13.73
CA LEU A 159 -5.57 -11.89 14.36
C LEU A 159 -5.46 -11.80 15.88
N ASN A 160 -6.47 -11.31 16.54
CA ASN A 160 -6.51 -10.99 17.97
C ASN A 160 -5.53 -9.89 18.43
N SER A 161 -4.85 -9.20 17.50
CA SER A 161 -4.03 -8.04 17.84
C SER A 161 -4.87 -6.77 17.97
N THR A 162 -4.28 -5.73 18.56
CA THR A 162 -4.92 -4.40 18.63
C THR A 162 -5.07 -3.72 17.27
N GLY A 163 -4.41 -4.23 16.24
CA GLY A 163 -4.52 -3.75 14.85
C GLY A 163 -5.64 -4.43 14.06
N GLU A 164 -6.13 -5.60 14.48
CA GLU A 164 -7.06 -6.42 13.69
C GLU A 164 -8.29 -5.65 13.19
N TYR A 165 -8.91 -4.85 14.05
CA TYR A 165 -10.11 -4.10 13.71
C TYR A 165 -9.86 -2.82 12.87
N THR A 166 -8.61 -2.52 12.59
CA THR A 166 -8.19 -1.43 11.69
C THR A 166 -7.73 -1.92 10.32
N GLN A 167 -7.87 -3.21 10.04
CA GLN A 167 -7.66 -3.77 8.71
C GLN A 167 -8.63 -3.19 7.69
N GLY A 168 -8.31 -3.35 6.42
CA GLY A 168 -9.19 -2.94 5.34
C GLY A 168 -8.53 -3.05 3.99
N ALA A 169 -9.35 -2.93 2.95
CA ALA A 169 -8.91 -2.90 1.57
C ALA A 169 -9.58 -1.75 0.82
N GLY A 170 -8.82 -1.07 -0.02
CA GLY A 170 -9.36 0.01 -0.84
C GLY A 170 -8.30 0.69 -1.67
N SER A 171 -8.76 1.43 -2.66
CA SER A 171 -7.90 2.22 -3.53
C SER A 171 -8.53 3.57 -3.86
N VAL A 172 -7.68 4.58 -3.96
CA VAL A 172 -8.02 5.94 -4.41
C VAL A 172 -7.09 6.33 -5.54
N SER A 173 -7.64 6.83 -6.63
CA SER A 173 -6.89 7.40 -7.76
C SER A 173 -7.19 8.89 -7.88
N MET A 174 -6.16 9.70 -8.09
CA MET A 174 -6.23 11.16 -8.15
C MET A 174 -5.56 11.67 -9.43
N LEU A 175 -6.25 12.52 -10.18
CA LEU A 175 -5.65 13.24 -11.32
C LEU A 175 -4.92 14.49 -10.82
N ILE A 176 -3.66 14.60 -11.18
CA ILE A 176 -2.82 15.76 -10.89
C ILE A 176 -2.55 16.53 -12.17
N CYS A 177 -2.94 17.79 -12.19
CA CYS A 177 -2.73 18.66 -13.34
C CYS A 177 -2.50 20.12 -12.92
N ASP A 178 -2.29 20.99 -13.90
CA ASP A 178 -2.33 22.43 -13.73
C ASP A 178 -3.77 22.93 -13.75
N ASP A 179 -4.03 24.00 -13.01
CA ASP A 179 -5.35 24.59 -12.80
C ASP A 179 -6.40 23.59 -12.25
N PRO A 180 -6.11 22.94 -11.11
CA PRO A 180 -6.93 21.87 -10.54
C PRO A 180 -8.24 22.38 -9.98
N SER A 181 -9.30 21.55 -10.04
CA SER A 181 -10.66 21.90 -9.59
C SER A 181 -10.89 21.69 -8.08
N ILE A 182 -10.19 20.73 -7.46
CA ILE A 182 -10.46 20.34 -6.06
C ILE A 182 -9.53 21.05 -5.08
N ILE A 183 -8.20 20.88 -5.24
CA ILE A 183 -7.22 21.47 -4.33
C ILE A 183 -5.92 21.79 -5.08
N SER A 184 -5.33 22.93 -4.78
CA SER A 184 -4.01 23.32 -5.27
C SER A 184 -2.98 23.31 -4.15
N PHE A 185 -1.78 22.82 -4.45
CA PHE A 185 -0.64 22.83 -3.54
C PHE A 185 0.30 23.98 -3.86
N ASN A 186 0.75 24.68 -2.83
CA ASN A 186 1.68 25.80 -2.98
C ASN A 186 3.13 25.36 -3.25
N GLY A 187 3.42 24.06 -3.10
CA GLY A 187 4.76 23.48 -3.30
C GLY A 187 5.64 23.47 -2.05
N SER A 188 5.08 23.86 -0.89
CA SER A 188 5.76 23.75 0.39
C SER A 188 5.34 22.46 1.09
N TRP A 189 6.30 21.71 1.60
CA TRP A 189 6.11 20.44 2.28
C TRP A 189 6.91 20.40 3.58
N GLY A 190 6.26 20.07 4.68
CA GLY A 190 6.94 19.79 5.94
C GLY A 190 7.34 18.31 5.98
N VAL A 191 8.57 18.04 6.33
CA VAL A 191 9.14 16.68 6.31
C VAL A 191 9.80 16.37 7.66
N SER A 192 9.57 15.14 8.14
CA SER A 192 10.32 14.56 9.25
C SER A 192 10.69 13.12 8.94
N THR A 193 11.92 12.74 9.19
CA THR A 193 12.42 11.37 8.99
C THR A 193 13.19 10.88 10.21
N LYS A 194 12.81 9.70 10.70
CA LYS A 194 13.53 9.01 11.78
C LYS A 194 13.52 7.52 11.52
N GLY A 195 14.68 6.88 11.54
CA GLY A 195 14.79 5.43 11.51
C GLY A 195 14.33 4.83 12.83
N ILE A 196 13.25 4.06 12.81
CA ILE A 196 12.71 3.35 13.97
C ILE A 196 12.52 1.87 13.65
N GLY A 197 12.68 1.01 14.65
CA GLY A 197 12.49 -0.44 14.53
C GLY A 197 11.05 -0.86 14.84
N ASP A 198 10.08 -0.23 14.17
CA ASP A 198 8.65 -0.47 14.38
C ASP A 198 7.91 -0.44 13.04
N PHE A 199 6.73 -1.05 12.99
CA PHE A 199 5.86 -1.13 11.81
C PHE A 199 6.59 -1.62 10.56
N PHE A 200 7.12 -2.83 10.59
CA PHE A 200 7.87 -3.43 9.48
C PHE A 200 7.40 -4.86 9.18
N LYS A 201 7.52 -5.27 7.91
CA LYS A 201 7.19 -6.62 7.42
C LYS A 201 8.48 -7.41 7.19
N PRO A 202 8.91 -8.25 8.16
CA PRO A 202 10.20 -8.92 8.05
C PRO A 202 10.17 -10.06 7.05
N ARG A 203 11.31 -10.27 6.40
CA ARG A 203 11.60 -11.53 5.73
C ARG A 203 11.95 -12.58 6.78
N ARG A 204 11.37 -13.75 6.66
CA ARG A 204 11.69 -14.91 7.49
C ARG A 204 12.38 -15.97 6.65
N LEU A 205 13.50 -16.45 7.13
CA LEU A 205 14.26 -17.53 6.49
C LEU A 205 14.08 -18.79 7.32
N PHE A 206 13.62 -19.85 6.69
CA PHE A 206 13.47 -21.17 7.31
C PHE A 206 14.39 -22.14 6.59
N LYS A 207 15.17 -22.94 7.35
CA LYS A 207 15.87 -24.08 6.79
C LYS A 207 14.88 -25.18 6.48
N LYS A 208 14.97 -25.78 5.29
CA LYS A 208 14.13 -26.91 4.88
C LYS A 208 14.23 -28.07 5.87
N SER A 209 15.44 -28.37 6.35
CA SER A 209 15.67 -29.38 7.39
C SER A 209 14.89 -29.08 8.68
N ASN A 210 14.85 -27.84 9.14
CA ASN A 210 14.09 -27.47 10.32
C ASN A 210 12.58 -27.62 10.11
N ILE A 211 12.07 -27.27 8.92
CA ILE A 211 10.65 -27.47 8.57
C ILE A 211 10.30 -28.96 8.62
N LEU A 212 11.18 -29.83 8.09
CA LEU A 212 10.96 -31.26 8.09
C LEU A 212 10.95 -31.84 9.53
N ILE A 213 11.87 -31.36 10.38
CA ILE A 213 11.91 -31.75 11.80
C ILE A 213 10.64 -31.32 12.53
N GLU A 214 10.18 -30.11 12.34
CA GLU A 214 8.93 -29.63 12.96
C GLU A 214 7.69 -30.38 12.43
N ALA A 215 7.65 -30.69 11.14
CA ALA A 215 6.59 -31.50 10.56
C ALA A 215 6.59 -32.96 11.12
N ALA A 216 7.76 -33.56 11.33
CA ALA A 216 7.87 -34.89 11.95
C ALA A 216 7.30 -34.91 13.37
N LYS A 217 7.52 -33.87 14.18
CA LYS A 217 6.93 -33.71 15.51
C LYS A 217 5.40 -33.74 15.50
N LEU A 218 4.76 -33.12 14.48
CA LEU A 218 3.30 -33.21 14.31
C LEU A 218 2.82 -34.63 14.11
N LEU A 219 3.65 -35.47 13.50
CA LEU A 219 3.39 -36.93 13.28
C LEU A 219 3.85 -37.78 14.48
N LYS A 220 4.28 -37.18 15.60
CA LYS A 220 4.86 -37.82 16.78
C LYS A 220 6.10 -38.67 16.45
N GLN A 221 6.90 -38.19 15.51
CA GLN A 221 8.18 -38.78 15.12
C GLN A 221 9.31 -37.83 15.56
N GLU A 222 10.42 -38.43 16.00
CA GLU A 222 11.64 -37.68 16.25
C GLU A 222 12.55 -37.78 15.02
N LEU A 223 13.04 -36.66 14.54
CA LEU A 223 13.94 -36.59 13.41
C LEU A 223 15.15 -35.70 13.81
N SER A 224 16.34 -36.24 13.69
CA SER A 224 17.58 -35.50 13.88
C SER A 224 17.90 -34.62 12.66
N SER A 225 18.75 -33.62 12.84
CA SER A 225 19.18 -32.73 11.74
C SER A 225 19.87 -33.50 10.61
N SER A 226 20.70 -34.51 10.93
CA SER A 226 21.40 -35.32 9.94
C SER A 226 20.47 -36.24 9.15
N GLU A 227 19.43 -36.77 9.79
CA GLU A 227 18.39 -37.56 9.10
C GLU A 227 17.57 -36.66 8.18
N ALA A 228 17.20 -35.46 8.64
CA ALA A 228 16.47 -34.50 7.80
C ALA A 228 17.28 -34.11 6.56
N GLU A 229 18.56 -33.83 6.68
CA GLU A 229 19.46 -33.54 5.57
C GLU A 229 19.55 -34.72 4.60
N THR A 230 19.70 -35.95 5.11
CA THR A 230 19.74 -37.17 4.28
C THR A 230 18.44 -37.37 3.50
N ILE A 231 17.29 -37.12 4.12
CA ILE A 231 15.98 -37.19 3.47
C ILE A 231 15.86 -36.13 2.36
N LEU A 232 16.32 -34.91 2.62
CA LEU A 232 16.28 -33.82 1.62
C LEU A 232 17.18 -34.13 0.43
N ASP A 233 18.39 -34.67 0.65
CA ASP A 233 19.33 -35.04 -0.41
C ASP A 233 18.79 -36.15 -1.32
N GLY A 234 17.96 -37.03 -0.77
CA GLY A 234 17.30 -38.11 -1.51
C GLY A 234 15.92 -37.76 -2.10
N ALA A 235 15.48 -36.51 -1.97
CA ALA A 235 14.13 -36.14 -2.41
C ALA A 235 14.06 -35.89 -3.91
N ASP A 236 13.13 -36.58 -4.60
CA ASP A 236 12.88 -36.43 -6.05
C ASP A 236 12.10 -35.13 -6.40
N SER A 237 11.58 -34.45 -5.41
CA SER A 237 10.80 -33.20 -5.60
C SER A 237 11.73 -32.04 -5.89
N LYS A 238 11.50 -31.31 -6.98
CA LYS A 238 12.23 -30.08 -7.31
C LYS A 238 12.22 -29.06 -6.18
N PHE A 239 11.13 -28.97 -5.42
CA PHE A 239 11.02 -28.08 -4.26
C PHE A 239 12.02 -28.43 -3.16
N TRP A 240 12.20 -29.72 -2.86
CA TRP A 240 13.09 -30.18 -1.80
C TRP A 240 14.55 -30.31 -2.26
N SER A 241 14.77 -30.74 -3.51
CA SER A 241 16.10 -31.00 -4.09
C SER A 241 16.81 -29.74 -4.63
N ASP A 242 16.14 -28.61 -4.66
CA ASP A 242 16.80 -27.33 -5.00
C ASP A 242 17.97 -27.08 -4.04
N SER A 243 19.11 -26.69 -4.58
CA SER A 243 20.35 -26.42 -3.86
C SER A 243 20.25 -25.35 -2.77
N ASN A 244 19.17 -24.57 -2.78
CA ASN A 244 18.89 -23.60 -1.73
C ASN A 244 18.19 -24.27 -0.54
N ASP A 245 18.91 -24.47 0.57
CA ASP A 245 18.38 -25.01 1.83
C ASP A 245 17.41 -24.05 2.55
N LEU A 246 17.29 -22.80 2.07
CA LEU A 246 16.48 -21.76 2.70
C LEU A 246 15.17 -21.54 1.95
N ILE A 247 14.08 -21.44 2.72
CA ILE A 247 12.78 -20.93 2.25
C ILE A 247 12.62 -19.55 2.81
N GLU A 248 12.45 -18.56 1.92
CA GLU A 248 12.15 -17.19 2.30
C GLU A 248 10.63 -16.98 2.30
N VAL A 249 10.11 -16.52 3.43
CA VAL A 249 8.68 -16.20 3.60
C VAL A 249 8.54 -14.75 4.01
N TYR A 250 7.71 -14.03 3.30
CA TYR A 250 7.32 -12.66 3.67
C TYR A 250 6.15 -12.71 4.64
N LYS A 251 6.24 -11.92 5.71
CA LYS A 251 5.10 -11.70 6.60
C LYS A 251 4.25 -10.57 6.00
N GLU A 252 2.96 -10.83 5.78
CA GLU A 252 2.03 -9.82 5.26
C GLU A 252 1.59 -8.84 6.34
N GLU A 253 1.55 -9.29 7.61
CA GLU A 253 1.22 -8.44 8.73
C GLU A 253 2.47 -7.76 9.27
N PRO A 254 2.43 -6.43 9.53
CA PRO A 254 3.53 -5.73 10.16
C PRO A 254 3.73 -6.14 11.62
N ILE A 255 4.97 -6.10 12.07
CA ILE A 255 5.32 -6.15 13.49
C ILE A 255 5.35 -4.70 13.99
N PHE A 256 4.59 -4.40 15.04
CA PHE A 256 4.55 -3.07 15.63
C PHE A 256 4.13 -3.12 17.11
N GLU A 257 4.46 -2.06 17.84
CA GLU A 257 4.00 -1.82 19.20
C GLU A 257 3.12 -0.57 19.20
N GLY A 258 1.83 -0.74 19.52
CA GLY A 258 0.80 0.28 19.29
C GLY A 258 1.00 1.59 20.03
N GLN A 259 1.52 1.57 21.29
CA GLN A 259 1.79 2.80 22.03
C GLN A 259 3.00 3.54 21.44
N PHE A 260 4.07 2.81 21.14
CA PHE A 260 5.27 3.37 20.53
C PHE A 260 4.99 3.96 19.15
N SER A 261 4.19 3.26 18.32
CA SER A 261 3.71 3.78 17.03
C SER A 261 3.00 5.12 17.19
N ASN A 262 2.04 5.22 18.12
CA ASN A 262 1.28 6.45 18.36
C ASN A 262 2.18 7.63 18.82
N GLU A 263 3.13 7.36 19.68
CA GLU A 263 4.09 8.37 20.16
C GLU A 263 4.99 8.84 18.99
N SER A 264 5.50 7.89 18.19
CA SER A 264 6.32 8.18 17.02
C SER A 264 5.57 9.00 15.97
N TYR A 265 4.29 8.71 15.71
CA TYR A 265 3.45 9.52 14.82
C TYR A 265 3.32 10.97 15.30
N LYS A 266 3.01 11.17 16.58
CA LYS A 266 2.89 12.51 17.16
C LYS A 266 4.18 13.31 17.01
N GLU A 267 5.32 12.72 17.39
CA GLU A 267 6.62 13.38 17.26
C GLU A 267 6.92 13.78 15.81
N ARG A 268 6.68 12.85 14.85
CA ARG A 268 6.95 13.14 13.42
C ARG A 268 6.03 14.21 12.86
N VAL A 269 4.78 14.26 13.28
CA VAL A 269 3.85 15.32 12.87
C VAL A 269 4.34 16.69 13.38
N TYR A 270 4.75 16.78 14.65
CA TYR A 270 5.27 18.04 15.19
C TYR A 270 6.55 18.49 14.47
N GLU A 271 7.52 17.62 14.26
CA GLU A 271 8.75 17.94 13.54
C GLU A 271 8.47 18.37 12.08
N ALA A 272 7.54 17.71 11.40
CA ALA A 272 7.16 18.09 10.05
C ALA A 272 6.46 19.47 10.01
N LEU A 273 5.64 19.78 11.01
CA LEU A 273 5.02 21.12 11.14
C LEU A 273 6.06 22.20 11.45
N GLU A 274 7.02 21.93 12.34
CA GLU A 274 8.14 22.84 12.62
C GLU A 274 8.95 23.10 11.35
N ASN A 275 9.31 22.05 10.62
CA ASN A 275 10.03 22.18 9.36
C ASN A 275 9.23 22.99 8.30
N PHE A 276 7.92 22.77 8.22
CA PHE A 276 7.05 23.57 7.35
C PHE A 276 7.02 25.05 7.76
N ASN A 277 6.88 25.34 9.06
CA ASN A 277 6.83 26.67 9.61
C ASN A 277 8.13 27.44 9.31
N GLU A 278 9.28 26.80 9.55
CA GLU A 278 10.59 27.39 9.26
C GLU A 278 10.77 27.75 7.77
N GLN A 279 10.35 26.85 6.87
CA GLN A 279 10.47 27.07 5.43
C GLN A 279 9.54 28.19 4.90
N ASN A 280 8.42 28.43 5.56
CA ASN A 280 7.38 29.32 5.07
C ASN A 280 7.20 30.60 5.90
N GLU A 281 8.03 30.81 6.93
CA GLU A 281 7.91 31.93 7.88
C GLU A 281 6.47 32.03 8.46
N ARG A 282 5.87 30.90 8.79
CA ARG A 282 4.49 30.77 9.32
C ARG A 282 4.50 30.03 10.65
N ASP A 283 3.43 30.16 11.39
CA ASP A 283 3.14 29.40 12.60
C ASP A 283 1.77 28.75 12.49
N VAL A 284 1.71 27.66 11.71
CA VAL A 284 0.46 26.95 11.41
C VAL A 284 -0.24 26.44 12.68
N LEU A 285 0.51 26.10 13.74
CA LEU A 285 -0.09 25.62 14.99
C LEU A 285 -0.87 26.72 15.75
N ASN A 286 -0.52 27.98 15.55
CA ASN A 286 -1.20 29.12 16.17
C ASN A 286 -2.15 29.89 15.22
N GLU A 287 -2.27 29.45 13.96
CA GLU A 287 -3.17 30.05 12.98
C GLU A 287 -4.57 29.40 12.95
N TRP A 288 -4.82 28.34 13.77
CA TRP A 288 -6.09 27.60 13.84
C TRP A 288 -6.82 27.76 15.16
#